data_e31e09d0d091ac3d86fd49e83727aaab
#
_entry.id   e31e09d0d091ac3d86fd49e83727aaab
#
_cell.length_a   1.000
_cell.length_b   1.000
_cell.length_c   1.000
_cell.angle_alpha   90.00
_cell.angle_beta   90.00
_cell.angle_gamma   90.00
#
_symmetry.space_group_name_H-M   'P 1'
#
loop_
_entity.id
_entity.type
_entity.pdbx_description
1 polymer ?
#
loop_
_entity_poly.entity_id
_entity_poly.type
_entity_poly.pdbx_seq_one_letter_code
_entity_poly.pdbx_strand_id
1 'polypeptide(L)'
;MSTFMAKAENVERKGYVLDAAGKPLGRTAATAAMLLRGKHKTTFTPHVDCGDFVIIVNADKAVLTGKKLTQKYYRHHTGWVGGLKEVQYKTLMTEKPEFAMQLAVKGMLPKNSIGRQSATRLKVFAGENHNHQAQKPENWEK
;
A
#
# COMPACT_ATOMS: atom_id res chain seq x y z
N MET A 1 3.66 30.72 21.52
CA MET A 1 3.24 29.34 21.26
C MET A 1 3.91 28.83 20.00
N SER A 2 4.50 27.66 20.04
CA SER A 2 5.07 27.01 18.87
C SER A 2 4.30 25.75 18.53
N THR A 3 4.14 25.46 17.24
CA THR A 3 3.51 24.22 16.77
C THR A 3 4.55 23.08 16.86
N PHE A 4 4.09 21.89 17.20
CA PHE A 4 4.96 20.70 17.20
C PHE A 4 5.41 20.40 15.75
N MET A 5 6.70 20.20 15.58
CA MET A 5 7.30 19.75 14.33
C MET A 5 8.15 18.50 14.59
N ALA A 6 7.82 17.39 13.93
CA ALA A 6 8.55 16.15 14.08
C ALA A 6 9.98 16.30 13.53
N LYS A 7 10.92 15.63 14.20
CA LYS A 7 12.31 15.46 13.72
C LYS A 7 12.49 14.01 13.29
N ALA A 8 13.23 13.80 12.22
CA ALA A 8 13.47 12.47 11.68
C ALA A 8 14.07 11.49 12.70
N GLU A 9 14.87 12.00 13.63
CA GLU A 9 15.53 11.22 14.69
C GLU A 9 14.56 10.70 15.75
N ASN A 10 13.44 11.40 15.95
CA ASN A 10 12.50 11.13 17.05
C ASN A 10 11.21 10.45 16.58
N VAL A 11 11.13 10.02 15.33
CA VAL A 11 9.94 9.34 14.80
C VAL A 11 9.92 7.90 15.27
N GLU A 12 8.88 7.52 16.02
CA GLU A 12 8.62 6.14 16.40
C GLU A 12 7.76 5.46 15.34
N ARG A 13 8.18 4.28 14.86
CA ARG A 13 7.47 3.51 13.86
C ARG A 13 6.92 2.22 14.45
N LYS A 14 5.64 1.98 14.21
CA LYS A 14 4.98 0.71 14.54
C LYS A 14 4.77 -0.12 13.28
N GLY A 15 4.47 -1.40 13.44
CA GLY A 15 4.07 -2.27 12.35
C GLY A 15 2.59 -2.62 12.46
N TYR A 16 1.86 -2.57 11.34
CA TYR A 16 0.45 -2.92 11.28
C TYR A 16 0.19 -3.98 10.22
N VAL A 17 -0.70 -4.89 10.53
CA VAL A 17 -1.20 -5.91 9.59
C VAL A 17 -2.60 -5.53 9.16
N LEU A 18 -2.82 -5.51 7.85
CA LEU A 18 -4.13 -5.33 7.22
C LEU A 18 -4.54 -6.62 6.53
N ASP A 19 -5.74 -7.10 6.82
CA ASP A 19 -6.33 -8.23 6.12
C ASP A 19 -7.19 -7.72 4.96
N ALA A 20 -6.83 -8.11 3.75
CA ALA A 20 -7.55 -7.73 2.52
C ALA A 20 -8.64 -8.71 2.13
N ALA A 21 -8.79 -9.83 2.82
CA ALA A 21 -9.77 -10.87 2.49
C ALA A 21 -11.20 -10.32 2.51
N GLY A 22 -11.92 -10.46 1.39
CA GLY A 22 -13.29 -10.02 1.25
C GLY A 22 -13.51 -8.51 1.26
N LYS A 23 -12.45 -7.72 1.31
CA LYS A 23 -12.51 -6.25 1.32
C LYS A 23 -12.18 -5.69 -0.07
N PRO A 24 -12.78 -4.53 -0.45
CA PRO A 24 -12.41 -3.87 -1.69
C PRO A 24 -10.92 -3.50 -1.71
N LEU A 25 -10.27 -3.82 -2.83
CA LEU A 25 -8.84 -3.55 -3.00
C LEU A 25 -8.50 -2.07 -2.78
N GLY A 26 -9.27 -1.17 -3.34
CA GLY A 26 -9.03 0.27 -3.23
C GLY A 26 -9.17 0.81 -1.81
N ARG A 27 -10.12 0.32 -1.03
CA ARG A 27 -10.30 0.75 0.37
C ARG A 27 -9.17 0.24 1.27
N THR A 28 -8.75 -1.00 1.09
CA THR A 28 -7.58 -1.54 1.79
C THR A 28 -6.32 -0.75 1.45
N ALA A 29 -6.13 -0.43 0.16
CA ALA A 29 -5.01 0.39 -0.29
C ALA A 29 -5.04 1.81 0.30
N ALA A 30 -6.22 2.42 0.42
CA ALA A 30 -6.37 3.75 1.03
C ALA A 30 -5.99 3.76 2.51
N THR A 31 -6.40 2.75 3.27
CA THR A 31 -6.00 2.58 4.67
C THR A 31 -4.50 2.38 4.79
N ALA A 32 -3.92 1.53 3.95
CA ALA A 32 -2.47 1.29 3.92
C ALA A 32 -1.68 2.57 3.60
N ALA A 33 -2.13 3.35 2.63
CA ALA A 33 -1.48 4.61 2.27
C ALA A 33 -1.54 5.65 3.40
N MET A 34 -2.66 5.72 4.12
CA MET A 34 -2.81 6.58 5.30
C MET A 34 -1.81 6.21 6.39
N LEU A 35 -1.66 4.92 6.69
CA LEU A 35 -0.72 4.42 7.69
C LEU A 35 0.74 4.63 7.27
N LEU A 36 1.08 4.37 6.01
CA LEU A 36 2.41 4.57 5.47
C LEU A 36 2.84 6.03 5.48
N ARG A 37 1.91 6.95 5.28
CA ARG A 37 2.18 8.37 5.33
C ARG A 37 2.20 8.94 6.75
N GLY A 38 1.60 8.25 7.70
CA GLY A 38 1.53 8.68 9.10
C GLY A 38 0.41 9.65 9.43
N LYS A 39 -0.60 9.79 8.57
CA LYS A 39 -1.74 10.71 8.78
C LYS A 39 -2.62 10.37 9.99
N HIS A 40 -2.54 9.15 10.50
CA HIS A 40 -3.25 8.72 11.71
C HIS A 40 -2.62 9.25 12.99
N LYS A 41 -1.41 9.77 12.93
CA LYS A 41 -0.67 10.30 14.09
C LYS A 41 -0.99 11.76 14.33
N THR A 42 -1.13 12.15 15.60
CA THR A 42 -1.27 13.57 16.00
C THR A 42 0.01 14.37 15.75
N THR A 43 1.16 13.69 15.68
CA THR A 43 2.48 14.26 15.44
C THR A 43 2.83 14.37 13.95
N PHE A 44 1.87 14.12 13.05
CA PHE A 44 2.10 14.18 11.61
C PHE A 44 2.68 15.52 11.17
N THR A 45 3.80 15.48 10.47
CA THR A 45 4.46 16.65 9.90
C THR A 45 4.71 16.40 8.41
N PRO A 46 4.18 17.24 7.49
CA PRO A 46 4.22 16.94 6.05
C PRO A 46 5.61 16.84 5.43
N HIS A 47 6.59 17.57 5.96
CA HIS A 47 7.97 17.56 5.43
C HIS A 47 8.87 16.49 6.03
N VAL A 48 8.38 15.73 7.01
CA VAL A 48 9.11 14.63 7.67
C VAL A 48 8.37 13.32 7.40
N ASP A 49 9.13 12.25 7.17
CA ASP A 49 8.58 10.91 6.99
C ASP A 49 8.18 10.31 8.35
N CYS A 50 6.90 10.45 8.71
CA CYS A 50 6.32 10.03 9.99
C CYS A 50 5.57 8.69 9.91
N GLY A 51 5.58 7.99 8.77
CA GLY A 51 4.76 6.81 8.55
C GLY A 51 5.23 5.56 9.28
N ASP A 52 4.34 4.58 9.34
CA ASP A 52 4.56 3.28 9.95
C ASP A 52 4.83 2.19 8.91
N PHE A 53 5.18 0.99 9.36
CA PHE A 53 5.27 -0.20 8.52
C PHE A 53 3.89 -0.81 8.33
N VAL A 54 3.59 -1.26 7.11
CA VAL A 54 2.31 -1.90 6.79
C VAL A 54 2.56 -3.23 6.10
N ILE A 55 1.89 -4.26 6.59
CA ILE A 55 1.86 -5.59 6.00
C ILE A 55 0.43 -5.87 5.57
N ILE A 56 0.21 -6.17 4.29
CA ILE A 56 -1.09 -6.57 3.78
C ILE A 56 -1.06 -8.07 3.53
N VAL A 57 -2.01 -8.79 4.10
CA VAL A 57 -2.17 -10.23 3.91
C VAL A 57 -3.45 -10.54 3.12
N ASN A 58 -3.55 -11.73 2.58
CA ASN A 58 -4.68 -12.18 1.77
C ASN A 58 -4.98 -11.29 0.54
N ALA A 59 -3.94 -10.79 -0.12
CA ALA A 59 -4.11 -9.94 -1.31
C ALA A 59 -4.84 -10.67 -2.46
N ASP A 60 -4.72 -11.98 -2.55
CA ASP A 60 -5.42 -12.84 -3.51
C ASP A 60 -6.95 -12.85 -3.32
N LYS A 61 -7.40 -12.63 -2.09
CA LYS A 61 -8.82 -12.60 -1.71
C LYS A 61 -9.43 -11.20 -1.70
N ALA A 62 -8.68 -10.19 -2.12
CA ALA A 62 -9.20 -8.84 -2.27
C ALA A 62 -10.26 -8.77 -3.39
N VAL A 63 -11.30 -7.99 -3.17
CA VAL A 63 -12.45 -7.89 -4.07
C VAL A 63 -12.33 -6.69 -4.99
N LEU A 64 -12.58 -6.88 -6.27
CA LEU A 64 -12.80 -5.82 -7.25
C LEU A 64 -14.30 -5.75 -7.57
N THR A 65 -14.90 -4.59 -7.34
CA THR A 65 -16.35 -4.39 -7.52
C THR A 65 -16.72 -4.17 -8.99
N GLY A 66 -17.97 -4.47 -9.33
CA GLY A 66 -18.51 -4.29 -10.68
C GLY A 66 -17.80 -5.15 -11.72
N LYS A 67 -17.55 -4.58 -12.89
CA LYS A 67 -16.91 -5.26 -14.02
C LYS A 67 -15.38 -5.00 -14.13
N LYS A 68 -14.73 -4.61 -13.04
CA LYS A 68 -13.31 -4.24 -13.06
C LYS A 68 -12.39 -5.42 -13.45
N LEU A 69 -12.75 -6.63 -13.09
CA LEU A 69 -11.95 -7.81 -13.48
C LEU A 69 -11.81 -7.95 -15.00
N THR A 70 -12.84 -7.57 -15.76
CA THR A 70 -12.85 -7.68 -17.22
C THR A 70 -12.54 -6.37 -17.94
N GLN A 71 -12.86 -5.23 -17.34
CA GLN A 71 -12.74 -3.92 -18.00
C GLN A 71 -11.53 -3.10 -17.54
N LYS A 72 -10.96 -3.39 -16.36
CA LYS A 72 -9.78 -2.69 -15.87
C LYS A 72 -8.50 -3.37 -16.35
N TYR A 73 -7.56 -2.57 -16.89
CA TYR A 73 -6.27 -3.02 -17.39
C TYR A 73 -5.12 -2.32 -16.65
N TYR A 74 -4.09 -3.08 -16.36
CA TYR A 74 -2.79 -2.52 -16.03
C TYR A 74 -2.05 -2.23 -17.33
N ARG A 75 -1.74 -0.96 -17.58
CA ARG A 75 -1.06 -0.51 -18.79
C ARG A 75 0.29 0.11 -18.47
N HIS A 76 1.30 -0.27 -19.22
CA HIS A 76 2.60 0.36 -19.19
C HIS A 76 3.20 0.36 -20.60
N HIS A 77 4.14 1.26 -20.85
CA HIS A 77 4.78 1.42 -22.16
C HIS A 77 6.26 1.11 -22.06
N THR A 78 6.80 0.37 -23.04
CA THR A 78 8.22 -0.01 -23.06
C THR A 78 9.14 1.09 -23.58
N GLY A 79 8.60 2.17 -24.15
CA GLY A 79 9.37 3.24 -24.80
C GLY A 79 9.61 3.03 -26.30
N TRP A 80 9.30 1.87 -26.86
CA TRP A 80 9.37 1.58 -28.29
C TRP A 80 8.06 1.90 -29.00
N VAL A 81 8.12 2.19 -30.29
CA VAL A 81 6.91 2.37 -31.13
C VAL A 81 6.06 1.09 -31.08
N GLY A 82 4.76 1.21 -30.70
CA GLY A 82 3.87 0.08 -30.52
C GLY A 82 4.13 -0.74 -29.25
N GLY A 83 4.91 -0.21 -28.29
CA GLY A 83 5.31 -0.90 -27.07
C GLY A 83 4.34 -0.81 -25.91
N LEU A 84 3.06 -0.52 -26.13
CA LEU A 84 2.04 -0.53 -25.08
C LEU A 84 1.77 -1.97 -24.62
N LYS A 85 1.94 -2.23 -23.33
CA LYS A 85 1.61 -3.50 -22.69
C LYS A 85 0.36 -3.36 -21.86
N GLU A 86 -0.57 -4.29 -22.00
CA GLU A 86 -1.83 -4.31 -21.28
C GLU A 86 -2.03 -5.68 -20.61
N VAL A 87 -2.40 -5.67 -19.35
CA VAL A 87 -2.76 -6.87 -18.60
C VAL A 87 -4.14 -6.66 -17.97
N GLN A 88 -5.07 -7.55 -18.27
CA GLN A 88 -6.40 -7.51 -17.68
C GLN A 88 -6.32 -7.82 -16.18
N TYR A 89 -7.09 -7.11 -15.36
CA TYR A 89 -7.05 -7.31 -13.90
C TYR A 89 -7.45 -8.71 -13.45
N LYS A 90 -8.29 -9.40 -14.22
CA LYS A 90 -8.58 -10.82 -13.97
C LYS A 90 -7.31 -11.66 -13.96
N THR A 91 -6.48 -11.52 -14.98
CA THR A 91 -5.18 -12.21 -15.07
C THR A 91 -4.20 -11.74 -14.00
N LEU A 92 -4.12 -10.42 -13.78
CA LEU A 92 -3.22 -9.83 -12.79
C LEU A 92 -3.53 -10.30 -11.37
N MET A 93 -4.80 -10.36 -10.98
CA MET A 93 -5.22 -10.84 -9.66
C MET A 93 -5.00 -12.34 -9.48
N THR A 94 -5.01 -13.10 -10.56
CA THR A 94 -4.74 -14.55 -10.52
C THR A 94 -3.25 -14.83 -10.40
N GLU A 95 -2.43 -14.13 -11.17
CA GLU A 95 -0.98 -14.41 -11.25
C GLU A 95 -0.17 -13.62 -10.22
N LYS A 96 -0.47 -12.34 -10.03
CA LYS A 96 0.30 -11.41 -9.21
C LYS A 96 -0.60 -10.49 -8.38
N PRO A 97 -1.35 -11.01 -7.41
CA PRO A 97 -2.24 -10.18 -6.59
C PRO A 97 -1.47 -9.16 -5.74
N GLU A 98 -0.25 -9.52 -5.27
CA GLU A 98 0.58 -8.59 -4.52
C GLU A 98 0.94 -7.35 -5.34
N PHE A 99 1.25 -7.54 -6.61
CA PHE A 99 1.59 -6.44 -7.51
C PHE A 99 0.40 -5.49 -7.73
N ALA A 100 -0.80 -6.04 -7.90
CA ALA A 100 -2.02 -5.24 -8.03
C ALA A 100 -2.27 -4.37 -6.79
N MET A 101 -2.10 -4.93 -5.60
CA MET A 101 -2.23 -4.19 -4.35
C MET A 101 -1.15 -3.11 -4.19
N GLN A 102 0.10 -3.45 -4.52
CA GLN A 102 1.21 -2.49 -4.48
C GLN A 102 0.99 -1.30 -5.43
N LEU A 103 0.48 -1.54 -6.63
CA LEU A 103 0.13 -0.48 -7.58
C LEU A 103 -0.93 0.46 -7.02
N ALA A 104 -1.97 -0.10 -6.41
CA ALA A 104 -3.05 0.68 -5.80
C ALA A 104 -2.51 1.58 -4.68
N VAL A 105 -1.68 1.04 -3.78
CA VAL A 105 -1.08 1.82 -2.68
C VAL A 105 -0.12 2.88 -3.21
N LYS A 106 0.77 2.54 -4.14
CA LYS A 106 1.70 3.51 -4.72
C LYS A 106 0.99 4.67 -5.41
N GLY A 107 -0.14 4.39 -6.07
CA GLY A 107 -0.96 5.43 -6.70
C GLY A 107 -1.56 6.42 -5.71
N MET A 108 -1.74 6.03 -4.45
CA MET A 108 -2.30 6.84 -3.38
C MET A 108 -1.25 7.56 -2.53
N LEU A 109 0.02 7.20 -2.66
CA LEU A 109 1.12 7.87 -1.97
C LEU A 109 1.56 9.14 -2.72
N PRO A 110 2.17 10.14 -2.03
CA PRO A 110 2.71 11.32 -2.68
C PRO A 110 3.79 10.97 -3.71
N LYS A 111 3.86 11.74 -4.79
CA LYS A 111 4.84 11.56 -5.86
C LYS A 111 6.13 12.35 -5.60
N ASN A 112 6.74 12.12 -4.46
CA ASN A 112 7.96 12.80 -4.01
C ASN A 112 8.91 11.82 -3.30
N SER A 113 10.02 12.32 -2.77
CA SER A 113 11.01 11.51 -2.06
C SER A 113 10.44 10.82 -0.82
N ILE A 114 9.58 11.52 -0.06
CA ILE A 114 8.93 10.96 1.13
C ILE A 114 7.96 9.84 0.75
N GLY A 115 7.19 10.01 -0.31
CA GLY A 115 6.30 8.98 -0.83
C GLY A 115 7.04 7.72 -1.30
N ARG A 116 8.19 7.89 -1.93
CA ARG A 116 9.04 6.75 -2.34
C ARG A 116 9.59 5.99 -1.13
N GLN A 117 10.04 6.70 -0.10
CA GLN A 117 10.46 6.09 1.16
C GLN A 117 9.32 5.37 1.87
N SER A 118 8.14 5.97 1.89
CA SER A 118 6.93 5.33 2.45
C SER A 118 6.59 4.03 1.74
N ALA A 119 6.71 3.98 0.42
CA ALA A 119 6.45 2.78 -0.36
C ALA A 119 7.37 1.60 0.00
N THR A 120 8.59 1.86 0.45
CA THR A 120 9.53 0.79 0.85
C THR A 120 9.09 0.07 2.13
N ARG A 121 8.26 0.69 2.96
CA ARG A 121 7.73 0.10 4.20
C ARG A 121 6.48 -0.74 3.98
N LEU A 122 5.98 -0.81 2.76
CA LEU A 122 4.86 -1.67 2.41
C LEU A 122 5.35 -3.06 2.07
N LYS A 123 4.75 -4.08 2.70
CA LYS A 123 4.92 -5.49 2.36
C LYS A 123 3.56 -6.10 2.07
N VAL A 124 3.44 -6.79 0.96
CA VAL A 124 2.18 -7.41 0.53
C VAL A 124 2.40 -8.92 0.34
N PHE A 125 1.50 -9.70 0.89
CA PHE A 125 1.51 -11.16 0.79
C PHE A 125 0.18 -11.65 0.21
N ALA A 126 0.25 -12.58 -0.74
CA ALA A 126 -0.95 -13.17 -1.33
C ALA A 126 -1.73 -14.01 -0.33
N GLY A 127 -1.03 -14.78 0.51
CA GLY A 127 -1.62 -15.65 1.52
C GLY A 127 -1.81 -14.98 2.87
N GLU A 128 -2.23 -15.79 3.84
CA GLU A 128 -2.46 -15.34 5.21
C GLU A 128 -1.18 -15.16 6.01
N ASN A 129 -0.14 -15.93 5.69
CA ASN A 129 1.12 -15.93 6.44
C ASN A 129 2.07 -14.85 5.94
N HIS A 130 2.73 -14.16 6.87
CA HIS A 130 3.83 -13.25 6.60
C HIS A 130 5.08 -13.66 7.38
N ASN A 131 6.25 -13.20 6.94
CA ASN A 131 7.54 -13.53 7.56
C ASN A 131 8.07 -12.46 8.52
N HIS A 132 7.20 -11.54 8.97
CA HIS A 132 7.55 -10.42 9.84
C HIS A 132 7.13 -10.61 11.30
N GLN A 133 7.11 -11.84 11.78
CA GLN A 133 6.69 -12.16 13.16
C GLN A 133 7.64 -11.58 14.22
N ALA A 134 8.92 -11.49 13.89
CA ALA A 134 9.94 -10.95 14.81
C ALA A 134 9.69 -9.47 15.16
N GLN A 135 9.09 -8.71 14.26
CA GLN A 135 8.74 -7.30 14.46
C GLN A 135 7.46 -7.09 15.27
N LYS A 136 6.72 -8.17 15.58
CA LYS A 136 5.46 -8.15 16.35
C LYS A 136 4.48 -7.09 15.87
N PRO A 137 4.05 -7.14 14.60
CA PRO A 137 3.10 -6.18 14.07
C PRO A 137 1.73 -6.32 14.74
N GLU A 138 1.04 -5.20 14.93
CA GLU A 138 -0.31 -5.15 15.49
C GLU A 138 -1.35 -5.23 14.38
N ASN A 139 -2.48 -5.88 14.63
CA ASN A 139 -3.60 -5.85 13.70
C ASN A 139 -4.25 -4.45 13.72
N TRP A 140 -4.48 -3.91 12.53
CA TRP A 140 -5.21 -2.66 12.39
C TRP A 140 -6.69 -2.95 12.21
N GLU A 141 -7.48 -2.64 13.23
CA GLU A 141 -8.94 -2.75 13.22
C GLU A 141 -9.58 -1.36 13.29
N LYS A 142 -10.29 -1.00 12.22
CA LYS A 142 -11.21 0.14 12.18
C LYS A 142 -12.41 -0.20 11.33
#